data_fed14cbc6e86b915a6eecdf8eea02dd5
#
_entry.id   fed14cbc6e86b915a6eecdf8eea02dd5
#
_cell.length_a   1.000
_cell.length_b   1.000
_cell.length_c   1.000
_cell.angle_alpha   90.00
_cell.angle_beta   90.00
_cell.angle_gamma   90.00
#
_symmetry.space_group_name_H-M   'P 1'
#
loop_
_entity.id
_entity.type
_entity.pdbx_description
1 polymer ?
#
loop_
_entity_poly.entity_id
_entity_poly.type
_entity_poly.pdbx_seq_one_letter_code
_entity_poly.pdbx_strand_id
1 'polypeptide(L)'
;MATESKINEDVVAVPVPQGTLDAVSNGTFYNPHEVLGGHLGSGKHADVVTIRVLRPLAKSVTIITEQGQTLAIHEYNGVFMALVPAAAAEEGYGVPDYRIRTEYEDGSVVVSDDPYRYLPTIGEMDMYLFGEGRHERLWEALGAHVLRYDDPMGSSEGVDGEQVVGTAFTVWAPNAHAVRVVGDFNGWNGRTHAMRELGSSGIWELFIPGIEAGEIYKYEILNANNEWTMKADPMERSHEIPPRTGSIVVESTHEWDDADWMAERAASDPHNGPVSIYEVNASSWRKDVNDYRELADKLVPTCRRKASRTWSSCRWRNIRSQDLGVIR
;
A
#
# COMPACT_ATOMS: atom_id res chain seq x y z
N MET A 1 -24.09 16.65 23.38
CA MET A 1 -23.83 18.09 23.25
C MET A 1 -22.40 18.21 22.77
N ALA A 2 -22.21 18.55 21.50
CA ALA A 2 -20.88 18.76 20.94
C ALA A 2 -20.28 19.99 21.62
N THR A 3 -19.14 19.84 22.27
CA THR A 3 -18.37 20.96 22.82
C THR A 3 -17.67 21.61 21.63
N GLU A 4 -18.20 22.73 21.13
CA GLU A 4 -17.48 23.59 20.19
C GLU A 4 -16.17 24.03 20.85
N SER A 5 -15.05 23.47 20.40
CA SER A 5 -13.74 23.97 20.77
C SER A 5 -13.58 25.38 20.18
N LYS A 6 -13.55 26.37 21.04
CA LYS A 6 -13.28 27.77 20.67
C LYS A 6 -11.82 27.88 20.24
N ILE A 7 -11.55 27.65 18.95
CA ILE A 7 -10.28 28.04 18.35
C ILE A 7 -10.28 29.56 18.24
N ASN A 8 -9.23 30.18 18.76
CA ASN A 8 -9.09 31.63 18.82
C ASN A 8 -9.07 32.20 17.38
N GLU A 9 -9.81 33.30 17.13
CA GLU A 9 -9.97 33.93 15.79
C GLU A 9 -8.65 34.35 15.10
N ASP A 10 -7.53 34.31 15.82
CA ASP A 10 -6.17 34.63 15.33
C ASP A 10 -5.37 33.41 14.79
N VAL A 11 -5.94 32.21 14.79
CA VAL A 11 -5.24 30.99 14.35
C VAL A 11 -5.28 30.88 12.82
N VAL A 12 -4.11 30.92 12.20
CA VAL A 12 -3.98 30.84 10.75
C VAL A 12 -3.60 29.40 10.36
N ALA A 13 -4.39 28.80 9.47
CA ALA A 13 -4.07 27.51 8.86
C ALA A 13 -2.71 27.59 8.14
N VAL A 14 -1.99 26.46 8.09
CA VAL A 14 -0.77 26.36 7.27
C VAL A 14 -1.13 26.72 5.82
N PRO A 15 -0.58 27.79 5.24
CA PRO A 15 -0.99 28.25 3.92
C PRO A 15 -0.51 27.32 2.81
N VAL A 16 -1.34 27.09 1.80
CA VAL A 16 -1.01 26.29 0.62
C VAL A 16 -1.29 27.12 -0.64
N PRO A 17 -0.35 27.23 -1.59
CA PRO A 17 -0.57 27.93 -2.86
C PRO A 17 -1.72 27.31 -3.66
N GLN A 18 -2.54 28.15 -4.31
CA GLN A 18 -3.69 27.70 -5.11
C GLN A 18 -3.33 26.66 -6.17
N GLY A 19 -2.21 26.82 -6.87
CA GLY A 19 -1.75 25.86 -7.88
C GLY A 19 -1.40 24.48 -7.28
N THR A 20 -0.95 24.45 -6.02
CA THR A 20 -0.70 23.21 -5.30
C THR A 20 -2.02 22.53 -4.88
N LEU A 21 -3.01 23.32 -4.40
CA LEU A 21 -4.34 22.78 -4.12
C LEU A 21 -5.01 22.20 -5.37
N ASP A 22 -4.79 22.85 -6.52
CA ASP A 22 -5.27 22.38 -7.82
C ASP A 22 -4.63 21.04 -8.19
N ALA A 23 -3.32 20.92 -8.06
CA ALA A 23 -2.60 19.68 -8.32
C ALA A 23 -3.01 18.55 -7.35
N VAL A 24 -3.15 18.85 -6.06
CA VAL A 24 -3.62 17.89 -5.04
C VAL A 24 -5.03 17.42 -5.35
N SER A 25 -5.97 18.35 -5.60
CA SER A 25 -7.36 17.99 -5.89
C SER A 25 -7.53 17.19 -7.17
N ASN A 26 -6.61 17.33 -8.12
CA ASN A 26 -6.55 16.52 -9.34
C ASN A 26 -5.70 15.26 -9.19
N GLY A 27 -5.03 15.04 -8.04
CA GLY A 27 -4.14 13.91 -7.77
C GLY A 27 -2.92 13.89 -8.69
N THR A 28 -2.41 15.05 -9.08
CA THR A 28 -1.23 15.21 -9.92
C THR A 28 -0.02 15.76 -9.15
N PHE A 29 -0.19 16.05 -7.87
CA PHE A 29 0.88 16.54 -7.04
C PHE A 29 1.81 15.39 -6.64
N TYR A 30 3.12 15.57 -6.82
CA TYR A 30 4.12 14.53 -6.59
C TYR A 30 4.34 14.18 -5.11
N ASN A 31 3.97 15.06 -4.18
CA ASN A 31 4.08 14.82 -2.74
C ASN A 31 2.81 15.28 -1.99
N PRO A 32 1.70 14.55 -2.12
CA PRO A 32 0.43 14.96 -1.49
C PRO A 32 0.51 15.04 0.04
N HIS A 33 1.45 14.35 0.68
CA HIS A 33 1.66 14.41 2.14
C HIS A 33 2.18 15.77 2.63
N GLU A 34 2.68 16.65 1.78
CA GLU A 34 3.01 18.03 2.15
C GLU A 34 1.77 18.91 2.38
N VAL A 35 0.62 18.47 1.88
CA VAL A 35 -0.64 19.23 1.93
C VAL A 35 -1.72 18.50 2.69
N LEU A 36 -1.95 17.22 2.33
CA LEU A 36 -2.93 16.34 2.97
C LEU A 36 -2.33 15.75 4.25
N GLY A 37 -3.21 15.30 5.15
CA GLY A 37 -2.81 14.88 6.49
C GLY A 37 -2.76 16.02 7.48
N GLY A 38 -2.12 15.78 8.62
CA GLY A 38 -2.01 16.74 9.72
C GLY A 38 -0.66 17.48 9.71
N HIS A 39 -0.70 18.81 9.78
CA HIS A 39 0.47 19.68 9.79
C HIS A 39 0.45 20.61 10.99
N LEU A 40 1.50 20.55 11.81
CA LEU A 40 1.68 21.43 12.95
C LEU A 40 1.85 22.88 12.51
N GLY A 41 1.18 23.77 13.20
CA GLY A 41 1.44 25.20 13.09
C GLY A 41 2.84 25.55 13.58
N SER A 42 3.27 26.77 13.35
CA SER A 42 4.59 27.26 13.74
C SER A 42 4.52 28.45 14.68
N GLY A 43 5.56 28.65 15.47
CA GLY A 43 5.69 29.79 16.38
C GLY A 43 4.58 29.83 17.45
N LYS A 44 3.79 30.89 17.50
CA LYS A 44 2.68 31.06 18.48
C LYS A 44 1.46 30.15 18.24
N HIS A 45 1.46 29.40 17.13
CA HIS A 45 0.39 28.48 16.74
C HIS A 45 0.85 27.02 16.72
N ALA A 46 1.95 26.71 17.39
CA ALA A 46 2.49 25.34 17.49
C ALA A 46 1.53 24.36 18.20
N ASP A 47 0.58 24.90 18.97
CA ASP A 47 -0.48 24.15 19.68
C ASP A 47 -1.69 23.81 18.81
N VAL A 48 -1.64 24.10 17.50
CA VAL A 48 -2.72 23.84 16.54
C VAL A 48 -2.20 23.04 15.36
N VAL A 49 -3.00 22.08 14.92
CA VAL A 49 -2.76 21.27 13.72
C VAL A 49 -3.78 21.63 12.65
N THR A 50 -3.29 21.90 11.46
CA THR A 50 -4.10 21.98 10.25
C THR A 50 -4.23 20.58 9.64
N ILE A 51 -5.44 20.03 9.58
CA ILE A 51 -5.71 18.75 8.91
C ILE A 51 -6.42 19.03 7.60
N ARG A 52 -5.85 18.55 6.48
CA ARG A 52 -6.46 18.61 5.15
C ARG A 52 -6.73 17.23 4.64
N VAL A 53 -7.93 17.02 4.10
CA VAL A 53 -8.36 15.77 3.52
C VAL A 53 -9.01 16.00 2.15
N LEU A 54 -8.74 15.11 1.20
CA LEU A 54 -9.37 15.14 -0.11
C LEU A 54 -10.56 14.18 -0.12
N ARG A 55 -11.77 14.73 -0.17
CA ARG A 55 -13.04 13.98 -0.24
C ARG A 55 -13.93 14.56 -1.33
N PRO A 56 -13.65 14.24 -2.61
CA PRO A 56 -14.52 14.65 -3.70
C PRO A 56 -15.94 14.16 -3.46
N LEU A 57 -16.95 14.97 -3.80
CA LEU A 57 -18.37 14.65 -3.63
C LEU A 57 -18.87 14.58 -2.17
N ALA A 58 -18.04 14.82 -1.18
CA ALA A 58 -18.50 14.92 0.20
C ALA A 58 -19.41 16.14 0.38
N LYS A 59 -20.54 15.94 1.05
CA LYS A 59 -21.42 17.01 1.52
C LYS A 59 -20.83 17.70 2.74
N SER A 60 -20.29 16.91 3.69
CA SER A 60 -19.59 17.40 4.86
C SER A 60 -18.50 16.43 5.31
N VAL A 61 -17.48 16.99 5.95
CA VAL A 61 -16.37 16.24 6.53
C VAL A 61 -16.17 16.67 7.96
N THR A 62 -16.02 15.73 8.88
CA THR A 62 -15.74 15.96 10.29
C THR A 62 -14.48 15.22 10.69
N ILE A 63 -13.55 15.91 11.32
CA ILE A 63 -12.36 15.31 11.93
C ILE A 63 -12.70 14.91 13.36
N ILE A 64 -12.45 13.65 13.70
CA ILE A 64 -12.69 13.07 15.02
C ILE A 64 -11.33 12.82 15.67
N THR A 65 -11.13 13.40 16.85
CA THR A 65 -9.95 13.19 17.70
C THR A 65 -10.40 12.77 19.10
N GLU A 66 -9.48 12.36 19.96
CA GLU A 66 -9.78 12.08 21.37
C GLU A 66 -10.36 13.32 22.10
N GLN A 67 -10.01 14.52 21.64
CA GLN A 67 -10.45 15.79 22.23
C GLN A 67 -11.84 16.22 21.76
N GLY A 68 -12.39 15.59 20.72
CA GLY A 68 -13.72 15.87 20.18
C GLY A 68 -13.83 15.83 18.67
N GLN A 69 -14.90 16.43 18.17
CA GLN A 69 -15.20 16.44 16.74
C GLN A 69 -15.15 17.87 16.20
N THR A 70 -14.46 18.08 15.08
CA THR A 70 -14.33 19.37 14.41
C THR A 70 -14.86 19.25 12.99
N LEU A 71 -15.88 20.07 12.66
CA LEU A 71 -16.39 20.17 11.29
C LEU A 71 -15.34 20.86 10.42
N ALA A 72 -14.94 20.21 9.35
CA ALA A 72 -14.02 20.77 8.38
C ALA A 72 -14.74 21.73 7.41
N ILE A 73 -14.06 22.78 7.00
CA ILE A 73 -14.54 23.70 5.98
C ILE A 73 -14.09 23.21 4.60
N HIS A 74 -14.94 23.37 3.60
CA HIS A 74 -14.56 23.13 2.21
C HIS A 74 -13.60 24.24 1.76
N GLU A 75 -12.35 23.91 1.52
CA GLU A 75 -11.32 24.87 1.12
C GLU A 75 -11.27 25.01 -0.40
N TYR A 76 -11.17 23.89 -1.14
CA TYR A 76 -11.08 23.92 -2.60
C TYR A 76 -11.35 22.56 -3.22
N ASN A 77 -12.22 22.48 -4.21
CA ASN A 77 -12.45 21.32 -5.13
C ASN A 77 -12.35 19.91 -4.48
N GLY A 78 -13.10 19.73 -3.39
CA GLY A 78 -13.11 18.49 -2.60
C GLY A 78 -12.01 18.38 -1.56
N VAL A 79 -11.15 19.39 -1.41
CA VAL A 79 -10.24 19.53 -0.28
C VAL A 79 -11.00 20.19 0.86
N PHE A 80 -11.01 19.55 2.01
CA PHE A 80 -11.58 20.06 3.27
C PHE A 80 -10.47 20.28 4.28
N MET A 81 -10.60 21.31 5.10
CA MET A 81 -9.61 21.71 6.08
C MET A 81 -10.25 21.91 7.45
N ALA A 82 -9.60 21.38 8.49
CA ALA A 82 -9.97 21.62 9.88
C ALA A 82 -8.75 22.07 10.68
N LEU A 83 -9.00 22.90 11.70
CA LEU A 83 -8.02 23.24 12.71
C LEU A 83 -8.38 22.50 14.00
N VAL A 84 -7.46 21.68 14.50
CA VAL A 84 -7.65 20.90 15.72
C VAL A 84 -6.51 21.20 16.71
N PRO A 85 -6.74 21.05 18.03
CA PRO A 85 -5.66 21.17 19.01
C PRO A 85 -4.58 20.09 18.73
N ALA A 86 -3.33 20.49 18.90
CA ALA A 86 -2.20 19.56 18.83
C ALA A 86 -2.20 18.61 20.04
N ALA A 87 -1.70 17.40 19.83
CA ALA A 87 -1.45 16.46 20.92
C ALA A 87 -0.20 16.85 21.69
N ALA A 88 -0.13 16.49 22.97
CA ALA A 88 1.11 16.58 23.73
C ALA A 88 2.11 15.51 23.24
N ALA A 89 3.36 15.89 23.04
CA ALA A 89 4.45 15.00 22.68
C ALA A 89 5.59 15.12 23.69
N GLU A 90 6.53 14.19 23.69
CA GLU A 90 7.69 14.20 24.60
C GLU A 90 8.48 15.51 24.49
N GLU A 91 8.59 16.05 23.27
CA GLU A 91 9.18 17.36 23.00
C GLU A 91 8.18 18.27 22.29
N GLY A 92 7.34 18.99 23.07
CA GLY A 92 6.42 20.00 22.54
C GLY A 92 5.06 19.44 22.09
N TYR A 93 4.73 19.60 20.82
CA TYR A 93 3.43 19.25 20.25
C TYR A 93 3.57 18.26 19.09
N GLY A 94 2.57 17.38 18.94
CA GLY A 94 2.44 16.40 17.87
C GLY A 94 1.10 16.50 17.14
N VAL A 95 1.02 15.85 15.99
CA VAL A 95 -0.25 15.65 15.32
C VAL A 95 -1.08 14.66 16.14
N PRO A 96 -2.32 14.99 16.53
CA PRO A 96 -3.18 14.05 17.25
C PRO A 96 -3.54 12.87 16.34
N ASP A 97 -3.86 11.74 16.95
CA ASP A 97 -4.54 10.69 16.22
C ASP A 97 -5.95 11.13 15.86
N TYR A 98 -6.44 10.76 14.66
CA TYR A 98 -7.75 11.18 14.18
C TYR A 98 -8.37 10.22 13.21
N ARG A 99 -9.71 10.32 13.07
CA ARG A 99 -10.49 9.66 12.02
C ARG A 99 -11.27 10.69 11.23
N ILE A 100 -11.66 10.34 10.02
CA ILE A 100 -12.39 11.19 9.09
C ILE A 100 -13.79 10.63 8.94
N ARG A 101 -14.79 11.38 9.39
CA ARG A 101 -16.20 11.10 9.13
C ARG A 101 -16.65 11.91 7.92
N THR A 102 -17.01 11.23 6.84
CA THR A 102 -17.49 11.82 5.59
C THR A 102 -18.97 11.54 5.43
N GLU A 103 -19.77 12.56 5.17
CA GLU A 103 -21.20 12.46 4.82
C GLU A 103 -21.36 12.84 3.34
N TYR A 104 -22.09 12.03 2.58
CA TYR A 104 -22.38 12.25 1.17
C TYR A 104 -23.80 12.76 0.95
N GLU A 105 -24.12 13.26 -0.27
CA GLU A 105 -25.45 13.81 -0.61
C GLU A 105 -26.59 12.78 -0.53
N ASP A 106 -26.28 11.49 -0.74
CA ASP A 106 -27.24 10.38 -0.59
C ASP A 106 -27.53 10.01 0.87
N GLY A 107 -26.91 10.69 1.82
CA GLY A 107 -27.03 10.46 3.25
C GLY A 107 -26.13 9.33 3.79
N SER A 108 -25.33 8.70 2.95
CA SER A 108 -24.34 7.73 3.42
C SER A 108 -23.26 8.41 4.26
N VAL A 109 -22.81 7.70 5.30
CA VAL A 109 -21.78 8.17 6.22
C VAL A 109 -20.68 7.11 6.29
N VAL A 110 -19.44 7.53 6.08
CA VAL A 110 -18.25 6.69 6.16
C VAL A 110 -17.28 7.27 7.19
N VAL A 111 -16.82 6.44 8.11
CA VAL A 111 -15.68 6.77 8.98
C VAL A 111 -14.48 5.99 8.47
N SER A 112 -13.40 6.70 8.23
CA SER A 112 -12.16 6.12 7.69
C SER A 112 -10.93 6.72 8.35
N ASP A 113 -9.84 6.01 8.28
CA ASP A 113 -8.52 6.57 8.57
C ASP A 113 -8.00 7.38 7.37
N ASP A 114 -6.89 8.09 7.55
CA ASP A 114 -6.29 8.95 6.54
C ASP A 114 -4.98 8.35 5.99
N PRO A 115 -4.92 8.00 4.70
CA PRO A 115 -3.68 7.51 4.09
C PRO A 115 -2.49 8.46 4.25
N TYR A 116 -2.76 9.77 4.33
CA TYR A 116 -1.75 10.82 4.32
C TYR A 116 -1.14 11.17 5.68
N ARG A 117 -1.55 10.46 6.74
CA ARG A 117 -0.97 10.64 8.09
C ARG A 117 0.25 9.74 8.36
N TYR A 118 0.49 8.76 7.51
CA TYR A 118 1.53 7.76 7.72
C TYR A 118 2.89 8.18 7.15
N LEU A 119 3.95 7.85 7.91
CA LEU A 119 5.32 8.04 7.45
C LEU A 119 5.67 7.08 6.32
N PRO A 120 6.78 7.32 5.58
CA PRO A 120 7.24 6.37 4.56
C PRO A 120 7.47 4.98 5.15
N THR A 121 7.02 3.96 4.40
CA THR A 121 7.19 2.55 4.78
C THR A 121 8.54 2.00 4.33
N ILE A 122 9.19 2.65 3.36
CA ILE A 122 10.54 2.30 2.91
C ILE A 122 11.56 3.02 3.79
N GLY A 123 12.48 2.24 4.38
CA GLY A 123 13.55 2.73 5.24
C GLY A 123 14.70 3.39 4.45
N GLU A 124 15.53 4.16 5.16
CA GLU A 124 16.71 4.83 4.57
C GLU A 124 17.70 3.81 3.99
N MET A 125 17.83 2.63 4.60
CA MET A 125 18.73 1.58 4.13
C MET A 125 18.26 1.02 2.78
N ASP A 126 16.95 0.78 2.61
CA ASP A 126 16.39 0.30 1.35
C ASP A 126 16.57 1.35 0.25
N MET A 127 16.34 2.63 0.58
CA MET A 127 16.57 3.75 -0.34
C MET A 127 18.03 3.87 -0.76
N TYR A 128 18.96 3.70 0.18
CA TYR A 128 20.39 3.72 -0.09
C TYR A 128 20.81 2.56 -1.01
N LEU A 129 20.42 1.33 -0.66
CA LEU A 129 20.75 0.14 -1.45
C LEU A 129 20.14 0.18 -2.85
N PHE A 130 18.93 0.74 -2.95
CA PHE A 130 18.26 0.96 -4.23
C PHE A 130 19.04 1.95 -5.10
N GLY A 131 19.44 3.10 -4.54
CA GLY A 131 20.22 4.12 -5.25
C GLY A 131 21.59 3.61 -5.74
N GLU A 132 22.22 2.71 -4.98
CA GLU A 132 23.47 2.04 -5.35
C GLU A 132 23.27 0.89 -6.40
N GLY A 133 22.03 0.52 -6.71
CA GLY A 133 21.74 -0.64 -7.57
C GLY A 133 22.15 -1.99 -6.96
N ARG A 134 22.17 -2.08 -5.63
CA ARG A 134 22.66 -3.24 -4.86
C ARG A 134 21.59 -3.90 -3.98
N HIS A 135 20.33 -3.49 -4.11
CA HIS A 135 19.25 -4.03 -3.30
C HIS A 135 18.83 -5.41 -3.80
N GLU A 136 19.33 -6.46 -3.16
CA GLU A 136 19.09 -7.86 -3.56
C GLU A 136 17.70 -8.38 -3.15
N ARG A 137 16.95 -7.63 -2.32
CA ARG A 137 15.65 -8.03 -1.75
C ARG A 137 14.55 -7.00 -2.06
N LEU A 138 14.54 -6.47 -3.27
CA LEU A 138 13.58 -5.43 -3.69
C LEU A 138 12.12 -5.83 -3.49
N TRP A 139 11.81 -7.13 -3.59
CA TRP A 139 10.46 -7.65 -3.38
C TRP A 139 9.93 -7.51 -1.94
N GLU A 140 10.76 -7.15 -0.98
CA GLU A 140 10.36 -6.86 0.39
C GLU A 140 10.01 -5.39 0.60
N ALA A 141 10.54 -4.50 -0.25
CA ALA A 141 10.33 -3.07 -0.19
C ALA A 141 9.34 -2.57 -1.25
N LEU A 142 9.42 -3.10 -2.50
CA LEU A 142 8.51 -2.72 -3.58
C LEU A 142 7.36 -3.72 -3.70
N GLY A 143 6.24 -3.26 -4.26
CA GLY A 143 5.02 -4.03 -4.40
C GLY A 143 3.94 -3.62 -3.41
N ALA A 144 3.00 -4.52 -3.13
CA ALA A 144 1.92 -4.33 -2.16
C ALA A 144 2.16 -5.21 -0.92
N HIS A 145 2.29 -4.57 0.24
CA HIS A 145 2.59 -5.23 1.51
C HIS A 145 1.55 -4.87 2.56
N VAL A 146 0.88 -5.88 3.13
CA VAL A 146 -0.03 -5.68 4.25
C VAL A 146 0.78 -5.36 5.51
N LEU A 147 0.49 -4.22 6.12
CA LEU A 147 1.13 -3.74 7.35
C LEU A 147 0.09 -3.53 8.45
N ARG A 148 0.55 -3.57 9.68
CA ARG A 148 -0.26 -3.37 10.89
C ARG A 148 0.40 -2.33 11.78
N TYR A 149 -0.36 -1.31 12.15
CA TYR A 149 0.07 -0.27 13.08
C TYR A 149 -0.83 -0.30 14.32
N ASP A 150 -0.26 0.06 15.47
CA ASP A 150 -1.05 0.25 16.69
C ASP A 150 -2.10 1.36 16.46
N ASP A 151 -3.31 1.13 16.96
CA ASP A 151 -4.41 2.08 16.87
C ASP A 151 -4.69 2.70 18.25
N PRO A 152 -4.16 3.90 18.54
CA PRO A 152 -4.35 4.53 19.84
C PRO A 152 -5.79 5.00 20.10
N MET A 153 -6.61 5.16 19.07
CA MET A 153 -8.04 5.51 19.23
C MET A 153 -8.96 4.30 19.39
N GLY A 154 -8.44 3.08 19.30
CA GLY A 154 -9.22 1.86 19.21
C GLY A 154 -9.91 1.68 17.86
N SER A 155 -10.46 0.51 17.60
CA SER A 155 -11.07 0.20 16.31
C SER A 155 -12.27 1.11 16.02
N SER A 156 -12.35 1.64 14.80
CA SER A 156 -13.62 2.08 14.23
C SER A 156 -14.64 0.94 14.32
N GLU A 157 -15.90 1.24 14.61
CA GLU A 157 -16.98 0.26 14.83
C GLU A 157 -16.89 -0.93 13.87
N GLY A 158 -16.57 -2.12 14.40
CA GLY A 158 -16.66 -3.40 13.69
C GLY A 158 -15.37 -4.18 13.48
N VAL A 159 -14.20 -3.70 13.88
CA VAL A 159 -12.96 -4.47 13.85
C VAL A 159 -12.47 -4.70 15.28
N ASP A 160 -12.48 -5.95 15.73
CA ASP A 160 -11.82 -6.37 16.98
C ASP A 160 -10.31 -6.18 16.80
N GLY A 161 -9.76 -5.07 17.25
CA GLY A 161 -8.32 -4.89 17.15
C GLY A 161 -7.82 -3.55 17.65
N GLU A 162 -6.74 -3.63 18.37
CA GLU A 162 -5.89 -2.49 18.76
C GLU A 162 -4.97 -2.05 17.59
N GLN A 163 -5.29 -2.42 16.33
CA GLN A 163 -4.40 -2.19 15.19
C GLN A 163 -5.13 -1.67 13.96
N VAL A 164 -4.51 -0.71 13.27
CA VAL A 164 -4.88 -0.34 11.90
C VAL A 164 -4.19 -1.28 10.93
N VAL A 165 -4.98 -2.06 10.19
CA VAL A 165 -4.49 -2.90 9.09
C VAL A 165 -4.64 -2.14 7.79
N GLY A 166 -3.66 -2.24 6.91
CA GLY A 166 -3.71 -1.63 5.59
C GLY A 166 -2.58 -2.14 4.68
N THR A 167 -2.54 -1.64 3.47
CA THR A 167 -1.53 -2.04 2.48
C THR A 167 -0.64 -0.87 2.10
N ALA A 168 0.66 -1.05 2.20
CA ALA A 168 1.66 -0.18 1.59
C ALA A 168 1.84 -0.55 0.12
N PHE A 169 1.59 0.39 -0.76
CA PHE A 169 1.80 0.27 -2.19
C PHE A 169 3.06 1.03 -2.57
N THR A 170 3.98 0.37 -3.25
CA THR A 170 5.27 0.96 -3.60
C THR A 170 5.69 0.53 -4.99
N VAL A 171 6.04 1.50 -5.84
CA VAL A 171 6.46 1.23 -7.22
C VAL A 171 7.60 2.16 -7.65
N TRP A 172 8.51 1.64 -8.45
CA TRP A 172 9.52 2.45 -9.11
C TRP A 172 9.03 2.92 -10.48
N ALA A 173 8.84 4.22 -10.62
CA ALA A 173 8.38 4.88 -11.84
C ALA A 173 9.12 6.21 -12.04
N PRO A 174 10.43 6.18 -12.39
CA PRO A 174 11.31 7.36 -12.36
C PRO A 174 10.98 8.41 -13.44
N ASN A 175 10.17 8.07 -14.43
CA ASN A 175 9.74 8.98 -15.48
C ASN A 175 8.28 9.43 -15.31
N ALA A 176 7.65 9.12 -14.17
CA ALA A 176 6.29 9.53 -13.88
C ALA A 176 6.26 10.97 -13.35
N HIS A 177 5.27 11.75 -13.75
CA HIS A 177 4.96 13.04 -13.15
C HIS A 177 4.02 12.91 -11.94
N ALA A 178 3.22 11.85 -11.90
CA ALA A 178 2.38 11.46 -10.76
C ALA A 178 2.05 9.96 -10.84
N VAL A 179 1.81 9.34 -9.69
CA VAL A 179 1.35 7.96 -9.58
C VAL A 179 0.19 7.89 -8.60
N ARG A 180 -0.80 7.05 -8.89
CA ARG A 180 -1.96 6.79 -8.04
C ARG A 180 -2.20 5.31 -7.94
N VAL A 181 -2.77 4.87 -6.81
CA VAL A 181 -3.31 3.51 -6.68
C VAL A 181 -4.78 3.52 -7.06
N VAL A 182 -5.20 2.57 -7.89
CA VAL A 182 -6.61 2.37 -8.29
C VAL A 182 -7.01 0.93 -8.05
N GLY A 183 -8.26 0.73 -7.67
CA GLY A 183 -8.85 -0.58 -7.41
C GLY A 183 -10.35 -0.47 -7.13
N ASP A 184 -10.98 -1.60 -6.77
CA ASP A 184 -12.41 -1.60 -6.44
C ASP A 184 -12.71 -0.70 -5.22
N PHE A 185 -11.79 -0.60 -4.27
CA PHE A 185 -11.89 0.22 -3.06
C PHE A 185 -12.03 1.73 -3.31
N ASN A 186 -11.70 2.23 -4.49
CA ASN A 186 -11.91 3.63 -4.87
C ASN A 186 -12.63 3.80 -6.21
N GLY A 187 -13.34 2.76 -6.67
CA GLY A 187 -14.08 2.76 -7.93
C GLY A 187 -13.20 3.01 -9.15
N TRP A 188 -11.95 2.59 -9.09
CA TRP A 188 -10.93 2.79 -10.14
C TRP A 188 -10.65 4.27 -10.45
N ASN A 189 -10.83 5.14 -9.46
CA ASN A 189 -10.52 6.57 -9.53
C ASN A 189 -9.43 6.92 -8.50
N GLY A 190 -8.21 7.05 -8.93
CA GLY A 190 -7.05 7.24 -8.05
C GLY A 190 -6.86 8.64 -7.47
N ARG A 191 -7.75 9.61 -7.71
CA ARG A 191 -7.59 11.00 -7.23
C ARG A 191 -7.38 11.10 -5.72
N THR A 192 -8.05 10.26 -4.95
CA THR A 192 -7.96 10.23 -3.48
C THR A 192 -6.81 9.37 -2.94
N HIS A 193 -6.06 8.72 -3.82
CA HIS A 193 -4.96 7.83 -3.47
C HIS A 193 -3.72 8.13 -4.33
N ALA A 194 -3.39 9.42 -4.43
CA ALA A 194 -2.15 9.86 -5.05
C ALA A 194 -0.96 9.51 -4.15
N MET A 195 0.07 8.94 -4.75
CA MET A 195 1.29 8.51 -4.06
C MET A 195 2.28 9.66 -3.93
N ARG A 196 3.15 9.62 -2.93
CA ARG A 196 4.31 10.53 -2.81
C ARG A 196 5.52 9.93 -3.49
N GLU A 197 6.30 10.77 -4.15
CA GLU A 197 7.64 10.42 -4.59
C GLU A 197 8.62 10.53 -3.41
N LEU A 198 9.47 9.53 -3.21
CA LEU A 198 10.47 9.54 -2.15
C LEU A 198 11.76 10.21 -2.62
N GLY A 199 11.84 11.51 -2.39
CA GLY A 199 12.94 12.36 -2.86
C GLY A 199 13.01 12.41 -4.38
N SER A 200 14.17 12.08 -4.95
CA SER A 200 14.41 12.01 -6.41
C SER A 200 14.72 10.59 -6.89
N SER A 201 14.28 9.59 -6.14
CA SER A 201 14.58 8.18 -6.42
C SER A 201 13.74 7.59 -7.56
N GLY A 202 12.61 8.21 -7.87
CA GLY A 202 11.57 7.67 -8.73
C GLY A 202 10.77 6.55 -8.07
N ILE A 203 10.92 6.33 -6.76
CA ILE A 203 10.07 5.42 -5.96
C ILE A 203 8.86 6.21 -5.48
N TRP A 204 7.68 5.66 -5.75
CA TRP A 204 6.39 6.20 -5.33
C TRP A 204 5.79 5.27 -4.28
N GLU A 205 5.17 5.85 -3.25
CA GLU A 205 4.67 5.10 -2.10
C GLU A 205 3.40 5.73 -1.53
N LEU A 206 2.49 4.86 -1.05
CA LEU A 206 1.32 5.22 -0.25
C LEU A 206 0.88 4.04 0.61
N PHE A 207 0.71 4.26 1.91
CA PHE A 207 -0.01 3.33 2.76
C PHE A 207 -1.51 3.65 2.75
N ILE A 208 -2.35 2.66 2.47
CA ILE A 208 -3.81 2.83 2.45
C ILE A 208 -4.42 1.96 3.54
N PRO A 209 -4.93 2.56 4.64
CA PRO A 209 -5.64 1.85 5.69
C PRO A 209 -6.90 1.14 5.17
N GLY A 210 -7.21 -0.03 5.74
CA GLY A 210 -8.40 -0.81 5.41
C GLY A 210 -8.30 -1.62 4.11
N ILE A 211 -7.16 -1.58 3.41
CA ILE A 211 -6.91 -2.41 2.24
C ILE A 211 -6.12 -3.64 2.66
N GLU A 212 -6.70 -4.82 2.46
CA GLU A 212 -6.15 -6.09 2.91
C GLU A 212 -5.91 -7.07 1.75
N ALA A 213 -5.48 -8.29 2.11
CA ALA A 213 -5.25 -9.35 1.13
C ALA A 213 -6.55 -9.72 0.38
N GLY A 214 -6.44 -9.88 -0.94
CA GLY A 214 -7.53 -10.17 -1.86
C GLY A 214 -7.97 -8.98 -2.71
N GLU A 215 -7.63 -7.76 -2.31
CA GLU A 215 -7.97 -6.55 -3.07
C GLU A 215 -7.24 -6.49 -4.41
N ILE A 216 -7.99 -6.09 -5.45
CA ILE A 216 -7.47 -5.94 -6.82
C ILE A 216 -7.06 -4.48 -7.03
N TYR A 217 -5.85 -4.27 -7.54
CA TYR A 217 -5.32 -2.94 -7.77
C TYR A 217 -4.51 -2.82 -9.05
N LYS A 218 -4.25 -1.58 -9.46
CA LYS A 218 -3.25 -1.17 -10.45
C LYS A 218 -2.62 0.16 -10.04
N TYR A 219 -1.56 0.51 -10.73
CA TYR A 219 -1.03 1.87 -10.72
C TYR A 219 -1.55 2.64 -11.92
N GLU A 220 -2.06 3.84 -11.68
CA GLU A 220 -2.38 4.84 -12.69
C GLU A 220 -1.21 5.83 -12.72
N ILE A 221 -0.50 5.90 -13.84
CA ILE A 221 0.76 6.64 -13.98
C ILE A 221 0.58 7.78 -14.98
N LEU A 222 0.84 9.01 -14.56
CA LEU A 222 0.97 10.15 -15.43
C LEU A 222 2.39 10.14 -16.02
N ASN A 223 2.49 9.74 -17.29
CA ASN A 223 3.77 9.58 -17.96
C ASN A 223 4.40 10.92 -18.36
N ALA A 224 5.64 10.88 -18.89
CA ALA A 224 6.37 12.07 -19.34
C ALA A 224 5.67 12.87 -20.46
N ASN A 225 4.69 12.27 -21.15
CA ASN A 225 3.89 12.95 -22.16
C ASN A 225 2.59 13.58 -21.58
N ASN A 226 2.43 13.57 -20.26
CA ASN A 226 1.21 13.97 -19.54
C ASN A 226 -0.05 13.16 -19.89
N GLU A 227 0.14 11.87 -20.17
CA GLU A 227 -0.96 10.94 -20.43
C GLU A 227 -1.08 9.94 -19.25
N TRP A 228 -2.30 9.69 -18.80
CA TRP A 228 -2.58 8.67 -17.79
C TRP A 228 -2.59 7.28 -18.42
N THR A 229 -1.84 6.36 -17.84
CA THR A 229 -1.78 4.95 -18.24
C THR A 229 -1.92 4.05 -17.04
N MET A 230 -2.77 3.01 -17.14
CA MET A 230 -2.87 1.98 -16.10
C MET A 230 -1.87 0.87 -16.33
N LYS A 231 -1.15 0.48 -15.28
CA LYS A 231 -0.16 -0.60 -15.28
C LYS A 231 -0.41 -1.56 -14.10
N ALA A 232 -0.18 -2.85 -14.36
CA ALA A 232 -0.04 -3.82 -13.27
C ALA A 232 1.25 -3.53 -12.49
N ASP A 233 1.30 -3.99 -11.26
CA ASP A 233 2.49 -3.87 -10.43
C ASP A 233 3.59 -4.80 -10.93
N PRO A 234 4.79 -4.29 -11.27
CA PRO A 234 5.90 -5.14 -11.69
C PRO A 234 6.41 -6.08 -10.59
N MET A 235 6.09 -5.78 -9.32
CA MET A 235 6.46 -6.58 -8.14
C MET A 235 5.27 -7.32 -7.54
N GLU A 236 4.18 -7.48 -8.30
CA GLU A 236 3.00 -8.20 -7.83
C GLU A 236 3.33 -9.65 -7.43
N ARG A 237 2.74 -10.10 -6.33
CA ARG A 237 2.83 -11.49 -5.87
C ARG A 237 1.73 -12.37 -6.43
N SER A 238 0.64 -11.77 -6.87
CA SER A 238 -0.50 -12.44 -7.52
C SER A 238 -1.18 -11.49 -8.49
N HIS A 239 -1.82 -12.04 -9.51
CA HIS A 239 -2.56 -11.29 -10.51
C HIS A 239 -3.87 -11.99 -10.89
N GLU A 240 -4.77 -11.25 -11.50
CA GLU A 240 -6.02 -11.79 -12.03
C GLU A 240 -5.77 -12.78 -13.18
N ILE A 241 -6.75 -13.66 -13.38
CA ILE A 241 -6.74 -14.60 -14.51
C ILE A 241 -6.97 -13.86 -15.83
N PRO A 242 -6.11 -14.05 -16.84
CA PRO A 242 -6.34 -13.48 -18.16
C PRO A 242 -7.76 -13.77 -18.71
N PRO A 243 -8.42 -12.78 -19.36
CA PRO A 243 -7.84 -11.56 -19.94
C PRO A 243 -7.71 -10.38 -18.97
N ARG A 244 -8.11 -10.52 -17.73
CA ARG A 244 -7.94 -9.49 -16.72
C ARG A 244 -6.46 -9.30 -16.39
N THR A 245 -6.10 -8.12 -15.89
CA THR A 245 -4.70 -7.73 -15.70
C THR A 245 -4.48 -6.92 -14.43
N GLY A 246 -5.33 -7.07 -13.42
CA GLY A 246 -5.15 -6.46 -12.10
C GLY A 246 -4.16 -7.25 -11.27
N SER A 247 -3.35 -6.56 -10.50
CA SER A 247 -2.53 -7.12 -9.44
C SER A 247 -3.40 -7.39 -8.22
N ILE A 248 -3.06 -8.38 -7.41
CA ILE A 248 -3.84 -8.76 -6.22
C ILE A 248 -2.94 -8.63 -5.00
N VAL A 249 -3.42 -7.93 -3.96
CA VAL A 249 -2.75 -7.87 -2.66
C VAL A 249 -2.71 -9.26 -2.04
N VAL A 250 -1.55 -9.70 -1.61
CA VAL A 250 -1.35 -11.03 -1.02
C VAL A 250 -0.56 -10.95 0.27
N GLU A 251 -1.08 -11.59 1.31
CA GLU A 251 -0.36 -11.89 2.53
C GLU A 251 -0.11 -13.40 2.62
N SER A 252 1.16 -13.79 2.75
CA SER A 252 1.51 -15.21 2.84
C SER A 252 1.30 -15.70 4.26
N THR A 253 0.55 -16.79 4.39
CA THR A 253 0.39 -17.54 5.65
C THR A 253 1.25 -18.81 5.65
N HIS A 254 2.16 -18.97 4.67
CA HIS A 254 2.99 -20.14 4.56
C HIS A 254 4.14 -20.08 5.56
N GLU A 255 4.25 -21.11 6.37
CA GLU A 255 5.40 -21.34 7.25
C GLU A 255 6.34 -22.36 6.58
N TRP A 256 7.62 -22.00 6.48
CA TRP A 256 8.64 -22.86 5.91
C TRP A 256 9.12 -23.86 6.95
N ASP A 257 9.03 -25.15 6.63
CA ASP A 257 9.58 -26.26 7.43
C ASP A 257 10.73 -26.92 6.64
N ASP A 258 11.76 -26.15 6.33
CA ASP A 258 12.86 -26.53 5.47
C ASP A 258 14.25 -26.29 6.08
N ALA A 259 14.32 -26.07 7.39
CA ALA A 259 15.57 -25.75 8.10
C ALA A 259 16.66 -26.80 7.89
N ASP A 260 16.31 -28.09 7.93
CA ASP A 260 17.25 -29.18 7.70
C ASP A 260 17.78 -29.19 6.27
N TRP A 261 16.91 -28.95 5.29
CA TRP A 261 17.31 -28.83 3.90
C TRP A 261 18.21 -27.62 3.66
N MET A 262 17.92 -26.49 4.29
CA MET A 262 18.76 -25.28 4.20
C MET A 262 20.15 -25.53 4.80
N ALA A 263 20.23 -26.25 5.93
CA ALA A 263 21.51 -26.62 6.54
C ALA A 263 22.32 -27.59 5.64
N GLU A 264 21.68 -28.61 5.07
CA GLU A 264 22.31 -29.54 4.12
C GLU A 264 22.79 -28.79 2.86
N ARG A 265 21.97 -27.89 2.31
CA ARG A 265 22.33 -27.05 1.17
C ARG A 265 23.56 -26.20 1.46
N ALA A 266 23.60 -25.54 2.62
CA ALA A 266 24.73 -24.69 3.01
C ALA A 266 26.03 -25.48 3.18
N ALA A 267 25.95 -26.74 3.62
CA ALA A 267 27.10 -27.63 3.79
C ALA A 267 27.54 -28.33 2.50
N SER A 268 26.72 -28.27 1.42
CA SER A 268 26.99 -28.93 0.15
C SER A 268 27.73 -28.03 -0.84
N ASP A 269 28.56 -28.62 -1.71
CA ASP A 269 29.11 -27.93 -2.89
C ASP A 269 28.39 -28.40 -4.16
N PRO A 270 27.39 -27.59 -4.62
CA PRO A 270 26.58 -28.00 -5.80
C PRO A 270 27.35 -27.91 -7.09
N HIS A 271 28.53 -27.27 -7.15
CA HIS A 271 29.32 -27.11 -8.37
C HIS A 271 30.23 -28.28 -8.64
N ASN A 272 30.67 -29.00 -7.58
CA ASN A 272 31.60 -30.11 -7.70
C ASN A 272 30.94 -31.49 -7.49
N GLY A 273 29.64 -31.53 -7.24
CA GLY A 273 28.86 -32.75 -7.05
C GLY A 273 28.21 -33.25 -8.33
N PRO A 274 27.84 -34.53 -8.42
CA PRO A 274 27.06 -35.05 -9.52
C PRO A 274 25.66 -34.45 -9.50
N VAL A 275 25.18 -33.91 -10.62
CA VAL A 275 23.85 -33.32 -10.78
C VAL A 275 23.03 -34.19 -11.73
N SER A 276 21.82 -34.57 -11.30
CA SER A 276 20.81 -35.19 -12.15
C SER A 276 19.58 -34.31 -12.20
N ILE A 277 19.25 -33.79 -13.37
CA ILE A 277 18.12 -32.86 -13.56
C ILE A 277 16.98 -33.61 -14.23
N TYR A 278 15.78 -33.53 -13.63
CA TYR A 278 14.55 -34.01 -14.24
C TYR A 278 13.74 -32.81 -14.76
N GLU A 279 13.66 -32.64 -16.05
CA GLU A 279 12.94 -31.56 -16.70
C GLU A 279 11.47 -31.93 -16.89
N VAL A 280 10.57 -31.03 -16.46
CA VAL A 280 9.13 -31.27 -16.43
C VAL A 280 8.39 -30.11 -17.05
N ASN A 281 7.45 -30.38 -17.94
CA ASN A 281 6.42 -29.42 -18.31
C ASN A 281 5.19 -29.69 -17.42
N ALA A 282 4.93 -28.81 -16.47
CA ALA A 282 3.91 -29.00 -15.45
C ALA A 282 2.50 -29.23 -16.04
N SER A 283 2.17 -28.55 -17.15
CA SER A 283 0.84 -28.64 -17.77
C SER A 283 0.59 -29.94 -18.55
N SER A 284 1.62 -30.66 -18.91
CA SER A 284 1.53 -31.88 -19.76
C SER A 284 2.14 -33.11 -19.14
N TRP A 285 2.80 -33.01 -17.98
CA TRP A 285 3.51 -34.12 -17.35
C TRP A 285 2.60 -35.30 -17.00
N ARG A 286 1.41 -34.99 -16.46
CA ARG A 286 0.36 -35.96 -16.16
C ARG A 286 -1.02 -35.36 -16.38
N LYS A 287 -1.93 -36.14 -16.95
CA LYS A 287 -3.33 -35.69 -17.20
C LYS A 287 -4.20 -35.66 -15.97
N ASP A 288 -3.81 -36.31 -14.89
CA ASP A 288 -4.50 -36.43 -13.60
C ASP A 288 -3.96 -35.45 -12.56
N VAL A 289 -3.35 -34.35 -13.00
CA VAL A 289 -2.86 -33.24 -12.16
C VAL A 289 -3.58 -31.97 -12.56
N ASN A 290 -4.32 -31.39 -11.62
CA ASN A 290 -5.15 -30.22 -11.86
C ASN A 290 -4.59 -28.93 -11.23
N ASP A 291 -3.78 -29.07 -10.18
CA ASP A 291 -3.15 -27.95 -9.48
C ASP A 291 -1.69 -28.25 -9.08
N TYR A 292 -1.01 -27.28 -8.54
CA TYR A 292 0.39 -27.41 -8.13
C TYR A 292 0.59 -28.29 -6.89
N ARG A 293 -0.39 -28.39 -6.00
CA ARG A 293 -0.31 -29.26 -4.82
C ARG A 293 -0.33 -30.72 -5.25
N GLU A 294 -1.30 -31.07 -6.10
CA GLU A 294 -1.33 -32.40 -6.71
C GLU A 294 -0.07 -32.70 -7.54
N LEU A 295 0.47 -31.67 -8.23
CA LEU A 295 1.74 -31.79 -8.94
C LEU A 295 2.87 -32.13 -7.98
N ALA A 296 3.00 -31.40 -6.88
CA ALA A 296 4.05 -31.63 -5.88
C ALA A 296 3.94 -33.03 -5.27
N ASP A 297 2.74 -33.46 -4.88
CA ASP A 297 2.47 -34.77 -4.27
C ASP A 297 2.88 -35.92 -5.17
N LYS A 298 2.77 -35.76 -6.49
CA LYS A 298 3.13 -36.80 -7.48
C LYS A 298 4.55 -36.66 -8.00
N LEU A 299 5.05 -35.45 -8.15
CA LEU A 299 6.37 -35.16 -8.71
C LEU A 299 7.49 -35.48 -7.72
N VAL A 300 7.38 -35.08 -6.47
CA VAL A 300 8.42 -35.30 -5.44
C VAL A 300 8.77 -36.78 -5.27
N PRO A 301 7.80 -37.72 -5.09
CA PRO A 301 8.10 -39.14 -5.04
C PRO A 301 8.71 -39.69 -6.34
N THR A 302 8.34 -39.10 -7.47
CA THR A 302 8.88 -39.50 -8.78
C THR A 302 10.36 -39.10 -8.90
N CYS A 303 10.71 -37.88 -8.52
CA CYS A 303 12.11 -37.42 -8.50
C CYS A 303 12.97 -38.26 -7.55
N ARG A 304 12.46 -38.53 -6.32
CA ARG A 304 13.15 -39.39 -5.36
C ARG A 304 13.45 -40.80 -5.91
N ARG A 305 12.47 -41.44 -6.56
CA ARG A 305 12.69 -42.76 -7.19
C ARG A 305 13.71 -42.75 -8.32
N LYS A 306 13.83 -41.63 -9.05
CA LYS A 306 14.79 -41.44 -10.14
C LYS A 306 16.14 -40.95 -9.65
N ALA A 307 16.34 -40.82 -8.36
CA ALA A 307 17.52 -40.21 -7.75
C ALA A 307 17.89 -38.83 -8.34
N SER A 308 16.90 -38.13 -8.88
CA SER A 308 17.09 -36.76 -9.38
C SER A 308 17.03 -35.78 -8.19
N ARG A 309 18.12 -35.08 -7.93
CA ARG A 309 18.21 -34.08 -6.86
C ARG A 309 17.70 -32.73 -7.29
N THR A 310 17.64 -32.48 -8.58
CA THR A 310 17.20 -31.22 -9.18
C THR A 310 16.11 -31.50 -10.19
N TRP A 311 15.10 -30.62 -10.21
CA TRP A 311 14.12 -30.62 -11.28
C TRP A 311 14.00 -29.21 -11.88
N SER A 312 13.72 -29.14 -13.17
CA SER A 312 13.49 -27.88 -13.88
C SER A 312 12.10 -27.92 -14.48
N SER A 313 11.35 -26.83 -14.31
CA SER A 313 10.04 -26.70 -14.93
C SER A 313 10.08 -25.74 -16.10
N CYS A 314 9.66 -26.22 -17.25
CA CYS A 314 9.44 -25.40 -18.45
C CYS A 314 8.07 -24.75 -18.36
N ARG A 315 8.01 -23.43 -18.42
CA ARG A 315 6.77 -22.62 -18.55
C ARG A 315 5.76 -22.77 -17.41
N TRP A 316 5.99 -22.13 -16.28
CA TRP A 316 5.01 -21.98 -15.20
C TRP A 316 3.76 -21.16 -15.58
N ARG A 317 3.82 -20.35 -16.63
CA ARG A 317 2.77 -19.38 -16.98
C ARG A 317 1.51 -19.92 -17.67
N ASN A 318 1.45 -21.22 -18.03
CA ASN A 318 0.37 -21.76 -18.88
C ASN A 318 -0.50 -22.83 -18.22
N ILE A 319 -0.47 -23.02 -16.91
CA ILE A 319 -1.49 -23.83 -16.25
C ILE A 319 -2.72 -22.94 -16.09
N ARG A 320 -3.87 -23.38 -16.59
CA ARG A 320 -5.13 -22.67 -16.46
C ARG A 320 -5.40 -22.45 -14.97
N SER A 321 -5.45 -21.19 -14.55
CA SER A 321 -5.45 -20.76 -13.18
C SER A 321 -6.82 -20.83 -12.47
N GLN A 322 -7.81 -21.48 -13.04
CA GLN A 322 -9.10 -21.64 -12.36
C GLN A 322 -9.03 -22.57 -11.13
N ASP A 323 -7.99 -23.39 -11.03
CA ASP A 323 -7.80 -24.37 -9.95
C ASP A 323 -6.44 -24.23 -9.22
N LEU A 324 -5.71 -23.16 -9.49
CA LEU A 324 -4.41 -22.94 -8.87
C LEU A 324 -4.56 -22.28 -7.51
N GLY A 325 -4.67 -23.12 -6.50
CA GLY A 325 -4.20 -22.72 -5.19
C GLY A 325 -2.75 -22.25 -5.33
N VAL A 326 -2.50 -21.00 -4.96
CA VAL A 326 -1.17 -20.39 -4.99
C VAL A 326 -0.19 -21.30 -4.27
N ILE A 327 0.78 -21.88 -5.00
CA ILE A 327 1.96 -22.44 -4.34
C ILE A 327 2.76 -21.23 -3.89
N ARG A 328 2.72 -21.00 -2.61
CA ARG A 328 3.55 -20.03 -1.92
C ARG A 328 4.77 -20.74 -1.39
#